data_afafd1bce04f2ee76bcfb84b0964ef2f
#
_entry.id   afafd1bce04f2ee76bcfb84b0964ef2f
#
_cell.length_a   1.000
_cell.length_b   1.000
_cell.length_c   1.000
_cell.angle_alpha   90.00
_cell.angle_beta   90.00
_cell.angle_gamma   90.00
#
_symmetry.space_group_name_H-M   'P 1'
#
loop_
_entity.id
_entity.type
_entity.pdbx_description
1 polymer ?
#
loop_
_entity_poly.entity_id
_entity_poly.type
_entity_poly.pdbx_seq_one_letter_code
_entity_poly.pdbx_strand_id
1 'polypeptide(L)'
;MTDFKSSETAKNLMRAFAGESQARNRYTFAAGLAKEQKMPMVEMVFRYTADQEKEHAEIFYDYLKPLDKETIFIDGGYPVDLEKNTLAQLNAAAHNEYEEHDVVYKSFAEVAEEEGFTQIAATFRMIAGIEKTHGER
;
A
#
# COMPACT_ATOMS: atom_id res chain seq x y z
N MET A 1 -11.36 -21.20 -14.96
CA MET A 1 -10.28 -20.24 -14.71
C MET A 1 -10.78 -18.83 -15.02
N THR A 2 -10.57 -17.90 -14.12
CA THR A 2 -11.06 -16.54 -14.28
C THR A 2 -10.18 -15.78 -15.29
N ASP A 3 -10.83 -15.05 -16.23
CA ASP A 3 -10.12 -14.17 -17.13
C ASP A 3 -9.57 -12.96 -16.37
N PHE A 4 -8.28 -12.70 -16.53
CA PHE A 4 -7.61 -11.66 -15.74
C PHE A 4 -8.24 -10.27 -15.95
N LYS A 5 -8.56 -9.91 -17.21
CA LYS A 5 -9.11 -8.58 -17.51
C LYS A 5 -10.39 -8.29 -16.75
N SER A 6 -11.25 -9.28 -16.59
CA SER A 6 -12.53 -9.13 -15.90
C SER A 6 -12.50 -9.56 -14.45
N SER A 7 -11.32 -9.90 -13.92
CA SER A 7 -11.19 -10.45 -12.59
C SER A 7 -11.26 -9.39 -11.50
N GLU A 8 -11.69 -9.78 -10.32
CA GLU A 8 -11.60 -8.94 -9.13
C GLU A 8 -10.14 -8.73 -8.73
N THR A 9 -9.27 -9.72 -9.04
CA THR A 9 -7.83 -9.60 -8.77
C THR A 9 -7.20 -8.43 -9.52
N ALA A 10 -7.56 -8.20 -10.79
CA ALA A 10 -7.05 -7.04 -11.52
C ALA A 10 -7.47 -5.74 -10.86
N LYS A 11 -8.71 -5.64 -10.40
CA LYS A 11 -9.19 -4.47 -9.66
C LYS A 11 -8.46 -4.32 -8.33
N ASN A 12 -8.22 -5.42 -7.63
CA ASN A 12 -7.51 -5.40 -6.35
C ASN A 12 -6.05 -4.98 -6.53
N LEU A 13 -5.42 -5.36 -7.62
CA LEU A 13 -4.07 -4.89 -7.94
C LEU A 13 -4.05 -3.38 -8.15
N MET A 14 -5.05 -2.85 -8.85
CA MET A 14 -5.15 -1.39 -9.03
C MET A 14 -5.45 -0.69 -7.71
N ARG A 15 -6.32 -1.25 -6.87
CA ARG A 15 -6.57 -0.71 -5.53
C ARG A 15 -5.30 -0.70 -4.68
N ALA A 16 -4.51 -1.77 -4.75
CA ALA A 16 -3.25 -1.86 -4.02
C ALA A 16 -2.24 -0.83 -4.55
N PHE A 17 -2.13 -0.69 -5.86
CA PHE A 17 -1.28 0.33 -6.47
C PHE A 17 -1.67 1.73 -6.01
N ALA A 18 -2.96 2.06 -6.05
CA ALA A 18 -3.45 3.36 -5.59
C ALA A 18 -3.18 3.55 -4.10
N GLY A 19 -3.39 2.50 -3.30
CA GLY A 19 -3.13 2.52 -1.86
C GLY A 19 -1.67 2.82 -1.54
N GLU A 20 -0.75 2.12 -2.19
CA GLU A 20 0.68 2.34 -1.99
C GLU A 20 1.11 3.73 -2.48
N SER A 21 0.56 4.16 -3.61
CA SER A 21 0.92 5.46 -4.20
C SER A 21 0.51 6.63 -3.31
N GLN A 22 -0.71 6.62 -2.78
CA GLN A 22 -1.14 7.69 -1.89
C GLN A 22 -0.40 7.62 -0.54
N ALA A 23 -0.10 6.41 -0.04
CA ALA A 23 0.67 6.26 1.19
C ALA A 23 2.08 6.83 1.03
N ARG A 24 2.71 6.61 -0.10
CA ARG A 24 4.02 7.18 -0.39
C ARG A 24 3.99 8.71 -0.27
N ASN A 25 2.97 9.33 -0.84
CA ASN A 25 2.85 10.79 -0.77
C ASN A 25 2.58 11.26 0.66
N ARG A 26 1.67 10.59 1.39
CA ARG A 26 1.37 10.97 2.77
C ARG A 26 2.62 10.87 3.66
N TYR A 27 3.41 9.83 3.48
CA TYR A 27 4.64 9.66 4.26
C TYR A 27 5.71 10.68 3.86
N THR A 28 5.77 11.07 2.59
CA THR A 28 6.67 12.13 2.15
C THR A 28 6.28 13.47 2.81
N PHE A 29 4.98 13.75 2.90
CA PHE A 29 4.49 14.95 3.59
C PHE A 29 4.83 14.90 5.09
N ALA A 30 4.66 13.72 5.70
CA ALA A 30 5.00 13.54 7.11
C ALA A 30 6.49 13.72 7.36
N ALA A 31 7.34 13.28 6.43
CA ALA A 31 8.77 13.52 6.51
C ALA A 31 9.09 15.03 6.50
N GLY A 32 8.38 15.78 5.67
CA GLY A 32 8.52 17.24 5.64
C GLY A 32 8.16 17.89 6.97
N LEU A 33 7.09 17.42 7.60
CA LEU A 33 6.68 17.89 8.93
C LEU A 33 7.76 17.57 9.97
N ALA A 34 8.28 16.33 9.95
CA ALA A 34 9.35 15.92 10.87
C ALA A 34 10.60 16.80 10.71
N LYS A 35 10.93 17.17 9.46
CA LYS A 35 12.04 18.07 9.19
C LYS A 35 11.81 19.44 9.82
N GLU A 36 10.61 19.99 9.65
CA GLU A 36 10.25 21.28 10.25
C GLU A 36 10.32 21.26 11.78
N GLN A 37 9.95 20.14 12.38
CA GLN A 37 9.96 19.95 13.82
C GLN A 37 11.31 19.49 14.34
N LYS A 38 12.33 19.45 13.49
CA LYS A 38 13.71 19.12 13.82
C LYS A 38 13.85 17.73 14.44
N MET A 39 13.17 16.76 13.83
CA MET A 39 13.21 15.35 14.24
C MET A 39 13.82 14.52 13.10
N PRO A 40 15.16 14.58 12.90
CA PRO A 40 15.79 13.96 11.72
C PRO A 40 15.67 12.43 11.68
N MET A 41 15.62 11.76 12.83
CA MET A 41 15.45 10.31 12.85
C MET A 41 14.07 9.91 12.36
N VAL A 42 13.04 10.66 12.77
CA VAL A 42 11.67 10.42 12.33
C VAL A 42 11.52 10.74 10.85
N GLU A 43 12.11 11.84 10.40
CA GLU A 43 12.14 12.20 8.99
C GLU A 43 12.71 11.06 8.15
N MET A 44 13.83 10.49 8.58
CA MET A 44 14.48 9.39 7.87
C MET A 44 13.58 8.16 7.78
N VAL A 45 12.90 7.81 8.87
CA VAL A 45 11.98 6.66 8.88
C VAL A 45 10.84 6.87 7.87
N PHE A 46 10.24 8.06 7.84
CA PHE A 46 9.15 8.34 6.90
C PHE A 46 9.64 8.30 5.45
N ARG A 47 10.83 8.85 5.15
CA ARG A 47 11.37 8.82 3.79
C ARG A 47 11.69 7.39 3.34
N TYR A 48 12.26 6.60 4.23
CA TYR A 48 12.54 5.19 3.95
C TYR A 48 11.26 4.42 3.67
N THR A 49 10.25 4.61 4.51
CA THR A 49 8.96 3.95 4.35
C THR A 49 8.28 4.40 3.06
N ALA A 50 8.33 5.69 2.73
CA ALA A 50 7.78 6.21 1.47
C ALA A 50 8.43 5.54 0.27
N ASP A 51 9.75 5.33 0.30
CA ASP A 51 10.46 4.66 -0.79
C ASP A 51 10.04 3.19 -0.91
N GLN A 52 9.80 2.50 0.20
CA GLN A 52 9.29 1.14 0.17
C GLN A 52 7.87 1.07 -0.41
N GLU A 53 7.02 2.02 -0.07
CA GLU A 53 5.66 2.08 -0.63
C GLU A 53 5.70 2.26 -2.15
N LYS A 54 6.65 3.05 -2.65
CA LYS A 54 6.85 3.21 -4.09
C LYS A 54 7.25 1.89 -4.75
N GLU A 55 8.14 1.12 -4.13
CA GLU A 55 8.56 -0.18 -4.65
C GLU A 55 7.39 -1.17 -4.68
N HIS A 56 6.58 -1.21 -3.63
CA HIS A 56 5.38 -2.05 -3.59
C HIS A 56 4.39 -1.64 -4.68
N ALA A 57 4.20 -0.34 -4.89
CA ALA A 57 3.33 0.16 -5.94
C ALA A 57 3.78 -0.36 -7.30
N GLU A 58 5.08 -0.35 -7.57
CA GLU A 58 5.62 -0.83 -8.83
C GLU A 58 5.38 -2.33 -9.01
N ILE A 59 5.52 -3.13 -7.96
CA ILE A 59 5.26 -4.57 -8.01
C ILE A 59 3.80 -4.83 -8.42
N PHE A 60 2.85 -4.15 -7.78
CA PHE A 60 1.43 -4.32 -8.11
C PHE A 60 1.12 -3.85 -9.52
N TYR A 61 1.70 -2.74 -9.93
CA TYR A 61 1.48 -2.18 -11.25
C TYR A 61 2.04 -3.09 -12.34
N ASP A 62 3.18 -3.73 -12.08
CA ASP A 62 3.80 -4.66 -13.03
C ASP A 62 2.92 -5.87 -13.33
N TYR A 63 2.14 -6.34 -12.35
CA TYR A 63 1.20 -7.42 -12.60
C TYR A 63 0.08 -7.02 -13.55
N LEU A 64 -0.14 -5.72 -13.76
CA LEU A 64 -1.18 -5.22 -14.66
C LEU A 64 -0.70 -5.07 -16.10
N LYS A 65 0.55 -5.44 -16.41
CA LYS A 65 1.10 -5.35 -17.78
C LYS A 65 0.23 -5.99 -18.85
N PRO A 66 -0.43 -7.15 -18.61
CA PRO A 66 -1.31 -7.71 -19.64
C PRO A 66 -2.48 -6.80 -20.01
N LEU A 67 -2.79 -5.80 -19.19
CA LEU A 67 -3.86 -4.84 -19.42
C LEU A 67 -3.34 -3.49 -19.90
N ASP A 68 -2.13 -3.45 -20.46
CA ASP A 68 -1.54 -2.23 -20.99
C ASP A 68 -2.51 -1.51 -21.93
N LYS A 69 -2.60 -0.18 -21.77
CA LYS A 69 -3.50 0.71 -22.52
C LYS A 69 -4.97 0.59 -22.16
N GLU A 70 -5.33 -0.29 -21.25
CA GLU A 70 -6.68 -0.34 -20.70
C GLU A 70 -6.80 0.61 -19.52
N THR A 71 -8.02 1.04 -19.22
CA THR A 71 -8.31 1.81 -18.00
C THR A 71 -9.08 0.92 -17.04
N ILE A 72 -8.59 0.79 -15.83
CA ILE A 72 -9.22 -0.03 -14.80
C ILE A 72 -9.93 0.89 -13.82
N PHE A 73 -11.25 0.83 -13.78
CA PHE A 73 -12.05 1.62 -12.85
C PHE A 73 -12.20 0.89 -11.54
N ILE A 74 -11.92 1.57 -10.44
CA ILE A 74 -12.00 1.00 -9.09
C ILE A 74 -12.70 1.97 -8.16
N ASP A 75 -13.19 1.42 -7.05
CA ASP A 75 -13.57 2.17 -5.87
C ASP A 75 -12.63 1.78 -4.73
N GLY A 76 -12.53 2.64 -3.72
CA GLY A 76 -11.69 2.36 -2.57
C GLY A 76 -11.74 3.51 -1.57
N GLY A 77 -11.29 3.24 -0.34
CA GLY A 77 -11.21 4.23 0.72
C GLY A 77 -9.76 4.36 1.20
N TYR A 78 -9.34 5.59 1.42
CA TYR A 78 -7.99 5.86 1.89
C TYR A 78 -8.05 6.88 3.02
N PRO A 79 -7.11 6.79 3.99
CA PRO A 79 -7.17 7.65 5.17
C PRO A 79 -6.80 9.10 4.85
N VAL A 80 -7.41 10.01 5.62
CA VAL A 80 -7.02 11.42 5.63
C VAL A 80 -6.48 11.71 7.02
N ASP A 81 -5.15 11.88 7.11
CA ASP A 81 -4.45 12.12 8.36
C ASP A 81 -3.63 13.39 8.21
N LEU A 82 -4.18 14.50 8.66
CA LEU A 82 -3.59 15.83 8.53
C LEU A 82 -3.08 16.35 9.87
N GLU A 83 -2.53 15.46 10.67
CA GLU A 83 -1.98 15.80 11.97
C GLU A 83 -0.78 16.73 11.84
N LYS A 84 -0.75 17.77 12.68
CA LYS A 84 0.34 18.74 12.69
C LYS A 84 1.46 18.40 13.66
N ASN A 85 1.36 17.23 14.29
CA ASN A 85 2.32 16.75 15.26
C ASN A 85 2.96 15.47 14.72
N THR A 86 4.30 15.43 14.72
CA THR A 86 5.05 14.29 14.17
C THR A 86 4.70 12.98 14.87
N LEU A 87 4.53 13.02 16.21
CA LEU A 87 4.20 11.80 16.96
C LEU A 87 2.81 11.28 16.58
N ALA A 88 1.82 12.18 16.42
CA ALA A 88 0.49 11.80 15.97
C ALA A 88 0.53 11.20 14.56
N GLN A 89 1.39 11.72 13.67
CA GLN A 89 1.59 11.16 12.33
C GLN A 89 2.18 9.75 12.40
N LEU A 90 3.12 9.49 13.30
CA LEU A 90 3.66 8.15 13.50
C LEU A 90 2.58 7.18 13.93
N ASN A 91 1.73 7.56 14.86
CA ASN A 91 0.64 6.72 15.35
C ASN A 91 -0.37 6.43 14.25
N ALA A 92 -0.73 7.44 13.46
CA ALA A 92 -1.64 7.26 12.33
C ALA A 92 -1.05 6.33 11.27
N ALA A 93 0.24 6.48 10.96
CA ALA A 93 0.93 5.62 10.00
C ALA A 93 0.94 4.17 10.46
N ALA A 94 1.23 3.91 11.73
CA ALA A 94 1.25 2.55 12.28
C ALA A 94 -0.14 1.91 12.19
N HIS A 95 -1.19 2.67 12.51
CA HIS A 95 -2.57 2.18 12.42
C HIS A 95 -2.94 1.82 10.98
N ASN A 96 -2.60 2.67 10.02
CA ASN A 96 -2.92 2.45 8.61
C ASN A 96 -2.19 1.25 8.04
N GLU A 97 -0.90 1.05 8.41
CA GLU A 97 -0.14 -0.11 7.98
C GLU A 97 -0.76 -1.40 8.51
N TYR A 98 -1.20 -1.40 9.76
CA TYR A 98 -1.86 -2.55 10.37
C TYR A 98 -3.16 -2.90 9.64
N GLU A 99 -3.98 -1.89 9.32
CA GLU A 99 -5.23 -2.08 8.59
C GLU A 99 -4.97 -2.74 7.23
N GLU A 100 -3.98 -2.26 6.46
CA GLU A 100 -3.64 -2.85 5.17
C GLU A 100 -3.19 -4.30 5.32
N HIS A 101 -2.38 -4.59 6.34
CA HIS A 101 -1.91 -5.95 6.57
C HIS A 101 -3.04 -6.91 6.90
N ASP A 102 -3.86 -6.59 7.92
CA ASP A 102 -4.80 -7.56 8.47
C ASP A 102 -6.10 -7.67 7.68
N VAL A 103 -6.55 -6.60 7.06
CA VAL A 103 -7.88 -6.58 6.44
C VAL A 103 -7.79 -6.63 4.93
N VAL A 104 -7.01 -5.74 4.33
CA VAL A 104 -7.06 -5.51 2.90
C VAL A 104 -6.26 -6.56 2.11
N TYR A 105 -4.96 -6.69 2.39
CA TYR A 105 -4.11 -7.55 1.56
C TYR A 105 -4.37 -9.04 1.77
N LYS A 106 -4.76 -9.46 2.97
CA LYS A 106 -5.16 -10.85 3.18
C LYS A 106 -6.41 -11.18 2.37
N SER A 107 -7.37 -10.26 2.35
CA SER A 107 -8.59 -10.41 1.56
C SER A 107 -8.27 -10.49 0.07
N PHE A 108 -7.39 -9.63 -0.41
CA PHE A 108 -6.97 -9.62 -1.81
C PHE A 108 -6.27 -10.93 -2.19
N ALA A 109 -5.46 -11.48 -1.28
CA ALA A 109 -4.79 -12.76 -1.52
C ALA A 109 -5.79 -13.91 -1.65
N GLU A 110 -6.81 -13.93 -0.79
CA GLU A 110 -7.84 -14.96 -0.86
C GLU A 110 -8.60 -14.90 -2.18
N VAL A 111 -8.98 -13.72 -2.63
CA VAL A 111 -9.66 -13.53 -3.90
C VAL A 111 -8.78 -13.99 -5.07
N ALA A 112 -7.50 -13.60 -5.06
CA ALA A 112 -6.56 -14.00 -6.11
C ALA A 112 -6.43 -15.51 -6.18
N GLU A 113 -6.38 -16.18 -5.03
CA GLU A 113 -6.28 -17.63 -4.97
C GLU A 113 -7.54 -18.30 -5.52
N GLU A 114 -8.71 -17.82 -5.14
CA GLU A 114 -9.99 -18.32 -5.64
C GLU A 114 -10.10 -18.16 -7.15
N GLU A 115 -9.57 -17.08 -7.69
CA GLU A 115 -9.60 -16.81 -9.14
C GLU A 115 -8.50 -17.54 -9.91
N GLY A 116 -7.60 -18.23 -9.21
CA GLY A 116 -6.55 -19.02 -9.85
C GLY A 116 -5.22 -18.29 -10.06
N PHE A 117 -5.05 -17.09 -9.50
CA PHE A 117 -3.83 -16.31 -9.62
C PHE A 117 -2.93 -16.50 -8.39
N THR A 118 -2.34 -17.71 -8.30
CA THR A 118 -1.61 -18.12 -7.10
C THR A 118 -0.36 -17.31 -6.82
N GLN A 119 0.36 -16.89 -7.87
CA GLN A 119 1.55 -16.08 -7.69
C GLN A 119 1.19 -14.68 -7.17
N ILE A 120 0.12 -14.10 -7.66
CA ILE A 120 -0.36 -12.80 -7.20
C ILE A 120 -0.80 -12.92 -5.73
N ALA A 121 -1.49 -13.99 -5.37
CA ALA A 121 -1.89 -14.25 -3.99
C ALA A 121 -0.66 -14.31 -3.06
N ALA A 122 0.39 -15.02 -3.48
CA ALA A 122 1.62 -15.11 -2.70
C ALA A 122 2.26 -13.73 -2.51
N THR A 123 2.23 -12.89 -3.55
CA THR A 123 2.78 -11.53 -3.47
C THR A 123 2.00 -10.66 -2.47
N PHE A 124 0.67 -10.73 -2.49
CA PHE A 124 -0.14 -10.00 -1.51
C PHE A 124 0.21 -10.43 -0.09
N ARG A 125 0.38 -11.74 0.15
CA ARG A 125 0.74 -12.24 1.48
C ARG A 125 2.14 -11.79 1.92
N MET A 126 3.09 -11.78 0.99
CA MET A 126 4.46 -11.34 1.27
C MET A 126 4.47 -9.86 1.67
N ILE A 127 3.79 -9.01 0.90
CA ILE A 127 3.74 -7.58 1.18
C ILE A 127 2.95 -7.31 2.45
N ALA A 128 1.88 -8.05 2.71
CA ALA A 128 1.15 -7.96 3.97
C ALA A 128 2.07 -8.18 5.17
N GLY A 129 3.00 -9.14 5.09
CA GLY A 129 3.98 -9.38 6.13
C GLY A 129 4.91 -8.18 6.35
N ILE A 130 5.34 -7.52 5.28
CA ILE A 130 6.18 -6.33 5.37
C ILE A 130 5.40 -5.16 5.99
N GLU A 131 4.15 -4.95 5.58
CA GLU A 131 3.29 -3.91 6.12
C GLU A 131 3.04 -4.10 7.63
N LYS A 132 2.88 -5.34 8.06
CA LYS A 132 2.75 -5.64 9.48
C LYS A 132 4.01 -5.22 10.25
N THR A 133 5.17 -5.49 9.70
CA THR A 133 6.45 -5.08 10.31
C THR A 133 6.52 -3.56 10.45
N HIS A 134 6.08 -2.82 9.43
CA HIS A 134 6.02 -1.35 9.51
C HIS A 134 5.09 -0.88 10.63
N GLY A 135 3.90 -1.49 10.74
CA GLY A 135 2.93 -1.12 11.75
C GLY A 135 3.38 -1.37 13.18
N GLU A 136 4.31 -2.31 13.38
CA GLU A 136 4.84 -2.64 14.70
C GLU A 136 5.98 -1.70 15.16
N ARG A 137 6.47 -0.86 14.26
CA ARG A 137 7.50 0.14 14.61
C ARG A 137 6.87 1.35 15.26
#